data_79c8969b469106faf5c2b6e31fb8c241
#
_entry.id   79c8969b469106faf5c2b6e31fb8c241
#
_cell.length_a   1.000
_cell.length_b   1.000
_cell.length_c   1.000
_cell.angle_alpha   90.00
_cell.angle_beta   90.00
_cell.angle_gamma   90.00
#
_symmetry.space_group_name_H-M   'P 1'
#
loop_
_entity.id
_entity.type
_entity.pdbx_description
1 polymer ?
#
loop_
_entity_poly.entity_id
_entity_poly.type
_entity_poly.pdbx_seq_one_letter_code
_entity_poly.pdbx_strand_id
1 'polypeptide(L)'
;DTLMFYDEKRVFPDGNAVPAGDDDFMVEEARKMYHKISPETGEFIDFMIEHELMDLKNKPGKAATGYMTFLPDYQAPFVFSNFNQTIFDMQVLTHELGHAFAGYMAMRSQPIAEYYSESTDIAEIHSMSMEQFSYPYAEAFFGKDADKFRFAHLMDAITFVPFGVAVDEFQHICYSNPDLTPKERTAEWKKLEEKYMPWRKYDADDFFDRGGFWYHKLHIYLYPFYYINYTLTTMGAMEFKKKNYENHETAWQDYLNLCKCGGSMSYLETLRYANLSNPFVPGSVARAMEVAKRELLESPFMKE
;
A
#
# COMPACT_ATOMS: atom_id res chain seq x y z
N ASP A 1 -12.44 -5.46 27.07
CA ASP A 1 -11.95 -4.06 27.10
C ASP A 1 -12.28 -3.41 25.75
N THR A 2 -12.54 -2.10 25.77
CA THR A 2 -12.83 -1.34 24.54
C THR A 2 -11.50 -0.96 23.89
N LEU A 3 -11.32 -1.31 22.61
CA LEU A 3 -10.18 -0.85 21.83
C LEU A 3 -10.36 0.63 21.47
N MET A 4 -9.34 1.44 21.78
CA MET A 4 -9.30 2.86 21.48
C MET A 4 -8.47 3.12 20.22
N PHE A 5 -8.60 4.30 19.60
CA PHE A 5 -7.89 4.62 18.36
C PHE A 5 -6.35 4.48 18.47
N TYR A 6 -5.79 4.75 19.62
CA TYR A 6 -4.35 4.62 19.87
C TYR A 6 -3.89 3.16 20.03
N ASP A 7 -4.83 2.21 20.18
CA ASP A 7 -4.55 0.77 20.18
C ASP A 7 -4.58 0.17 18.76
N GLU A 8 -5.11 0.88 17.76
CA GLU A 8 -5.32 0.35 16.39
C GLU A 8 -4.04 -0.20 15.75
N LYS A 9 -2.87 0.32 16.11
CA LYS A 9 -1.58 -0.17 15.60
C LYS A 9 -1.04 -1.40 16.35
N ARG A 10 -1.59 -1.74 17.51
CA ARG A 10 -1.27 -2.96 18.25
C ARG A 10 -2.35 -4.02 17.98
N VAL A 11 -2.20 -4.73 16.89
CA VAL A 11 -3.21 -5.70 16.42
C VAL A 11 -3.32 -6.91 17.36
N PHE A 12 -2.23 -7.30 17.99
CA PHE A 12 -2.18 -8.49 18.87
C PHE A 12 -1.80 -8.12 20.30
N PRO A 13 -2.51 -8.68 21.33
CA PRO A 13 -2.21 -8.40 22.74
C PRO A 13 -0.78 -8.78 23.14
N ASP A 14 -0.23 -9.84 22.58
CA ASP A 14 1.13 -10.35 22.82
C ASP A 14 2.20 -9.68 21.93
N GLY A 15 1.81 -8.71 21.10
CA GLY A 15 2.67 -7.95 20.18
C GLY A 15 2.52 -8.38 18.73
N ASN A 16 2.76 -7.41 17.84
CA ASN A 16 2.77 -7.62 16.38
C ASN A 16 3.94 -8.49 15.96
N ALA A 17 3.89 -9.02 14.73
CA ALA A 17 5.03 -9.69 14.12
C ALA A 17 6.26 -8.75 14.05
N VAL A 18 7.43 -9.33 14.27
CA VAL A 18 8.72 -8.63 14.12
C VAL A 18 9.62 -9.42 13.18
N PRO A 19 10.51 -8.76 12.40
CA PRO A 19 11.46 -9.45 11.55
C PRO A 19 12.32 -10.46 12.30
N ALA A 20 12.64 -11.59 11.66
CA ALA A 20 13.42 -12.66 12.24
C ALA A 20 14.94 -12.38 12.30
N GLY A 21 15.39 -11.31 11.63
CA GLY A 21 16.79 -10.91 11.56
C GLY A 21 16.97 -9.40 11.37
N ASP A 22 18.22 -9.00 11.17
CA ASP A 22 18.60 -7.60 10.93
C ASP A 22 18.33 -7.13 9.49
N ASP A 23 18.73 -5.89 9.17
CA ASP A 23 18.51 -5.27 7.86
C ASP A 23 19.16 -6.08 6.73
N ASP A 24 20.37 -6.61 6.95
CA ASP A 24 21.08 -7.36 5.92
C ASP A 24 20.41 -8.75 5.69
N PHE A 25 19.90 -9.38 6.75
CA PHE A 25 19.05 -10.57 6.65
C PHE A 25 17.77 -10.28 5.84
N MET A 26 17.11 -9.16 6.10
CA MET A 26 15.87 -8.80 5.39
C MET A 26 16.11 -8.62 3.89
N VAL A 27 17.21 -7.98 3.49
CA VAL A 27 17.59 -7.81 2.08
C VAL A 27 17.90 -9.15 1.41
N GLU A 28 18.63 -10.04 2.10
CA GLU A 28 18.97 -11.36 1.54
C GLU A 28 17.72 -12.27 1.38
N GLU A 29 16.77 -12.24 2.35
CA GLU A 29 15.50 -12.95 2.19
C GLU A 29 14.63 -12.33 1.09
N ALA A 30 14.63 -11.01 0.94
CA ALA A 30 13.97 -10.34 -0.19
C ALA A 30 14.58 -10.79 -1.54
N ARG A 31 15.91 -10.84 -1.65
CA ARG A 31 16.59 -11.37 -2.84
C ARG A 31 16.10 -12.78 -3.20
N LYS A 32 16.08 -13.70 -2.23
CA LYS A 32 15.60 -15.06 -2.44
C LYS A 32 14.14 -15.11 -2.84
N MET A 33 13.31 -14.26 -2.24
CA MET A 33 11.88 -14.13 -2.57
C MET A 33 11.70 -13.68 -4.02
N TYR A 34 12.36 -12.60 -4.43
CA TYR A 34 12.24 -12.05 -5.78
C TYR A 34 12.68 -13.04 -6.86
N HIS A 35 13.74 -13.82 -6.63
CA HIS A 35 14.12 -14.93 -7.50
C HIS A 35 13.07 -16.05 -7.61
N LYS A 36 12.21 -16.22 -6.60
CA LYS A 36 11.13 -17.22 -6.61
C LYS A 36 9.83 -16.69 -7.22
N ILE A 37 9.60 -15.38 -7.17
CA ILE A 37 8.42 -14.76 -7.76
C ILE A 37 8.48 -14.90 -9.29
N SER A 38 9.56 -14.44 -9.92
CA SER A 38 9.75 -14.59 -11.37
C SER A 38 11.22 -14.39 -11.81
N PRO A 39 11.60 -14.80 -13.03
CA PRO A 39 12.90 -14.46 -13.60
C PRO A 39 13.16 -12.95 -13.68
N GLU A 40 12.14 -12.15 -14.03
CA GLU A 40 12.27 -10.70 -14.18
C GLU A 40 12.53 -10.01 -12.85
N THR A 41 11.86 -10.45 -11.78
CA THR A 41 12.13 -9.91 -10.43
C THR A 41 13.47 -10.38 -9.88
N GLY A 42 13.92 -11.58 -10.24
CA GLY A 42 15.25 -12.07 -9.90
C GLY A 42 16.37 -11.23 -10.53
N GLU A 43 16.25 -10.94 -11.84
CA GLU A 43 17.18 -10.04 -12.54
C GLU A 43 17.16 -8.63 -11.94
N PHE A 44 15.96 -8.10 -11.67
CA PHE A 44 15.78 -6.78 -11.08
C PHE A 44 16.44 -6.64 -9.70
N ILE A 45 16.20 -7.59 -8.78
CA ILE A 45 16.75 -7.47 -7.43
C ILE A 45 18.28 -7.60 -7.42
N ASP A 46 18.84 -8.46 -8.26
CA ASP A 46 20.29 -8.56 -8.43
C ASP A 46 20.87 -7.24 -8.95
N PHE A 47 20.23 -6.63 -9.96
CA PHE A 47 20.60 -5.31 -10.46
C PHE A 47 20.58 -4.24 -9.36
N MET A 48 19.54 -4.19 -8.52
CA MET A 48 19.43 -3.23 -7.41
C MET A 48 20.55 -3.39 -6.39
N ILE A 49 20.92 -4.63 -6.06
CA ILE A 49 21.97 -4.95 -5.08
C ILE A 49 23.36 -4.68 -5.67
N GLU A 50 23.64 -5.16 -6.88
CA GLU A 50 24.95 -5.02 -7.54
C GLU A 50 25.34 -3.57 -7.78
N HIS A 51 24.36 -2.69 -8.03
CA HIS A 51 24.57 -1.28 -8.28
C HIS A 51 24.34 -0.38 -7.05
N GLU A 52 24.13 -0.96 -5.86
CA GLU A 52 23.90 -0.24 -4.60
C GLU A 52 22.75 0.78 -4.68
N LEU A 53 21.64 0.42 -5.33
CA LEU A 53 20.51 1.31 -5.64
C LEU A 53 19.48 1.40 -4.49
N MET A 54 19.89 1.10 -3.26
CA MET A 54 19.02 1.13 -2.07
C MET A 54 19.75 1.75 -0.87
N ASP A 55 19.20 2.82 -0.28
CA ASP A 55 19.60 3.35 1.03
C ASP A 55 18.49 3.06 2.05
N LEU A 56 18.56 1.91 2.72
CA LEU A 56 17.51 1.38 3.58
C LEU A 56 17.74 1.67 5.07
N LYS A 57 19.01 1.77 5.51
CA LYS A 57 19.36 1.85 6.94
C LYS A 57 19.01 3.24 7.51
N ASN A 58 18.31 3.22 8.64
CA ASN A 58 18.04 4.45 9.39
C ASN A 58 19.35 5.02 10.00
N LYS A 59 19.47 6.35 9.99
CA LYS A 59 20.61 7.07 10.56
C LYS A 59 20.25 8.49 11.00
N PRO A 60 20.92 9.08 11.99
CA PRO A 60 20.67 10.44 12.43
C PRO A 60 20.75 11.45 11.28
N GLY A 61 19.75 12.35 11.20
CA GLY A 61 19.66 13.37 10.16
C GLY A 61 19.10 12.91 8.82
N LYS A 62 18.78 11.61 8.66
CA LYS A 62 18.09 11.08 7.48
C LYS A 62 16.62 11.49 7.51
N ALA A 63 16.04 11.87 6.36
CA ALA A 63 14.64 12.23 6.27
C ALA A 63 13.75 11.02 6.63
N ALA A 64 12.75 11.24 7.50
CA ALA A 64 11.84 10.18 7.96
C ALA A 64 10.76 9.89 6.93
N THR A 65 11.15 9.33 5.79
CA THR A 65 10.26 8.96 4.67
C THR A 65 10.80 7.73 3.96
N GLY A 66 9.96 7.08 3.14
CA GLY A 66 10.33 6.11 2.13
C GLY A 66 9.87 6.61 0.77
N TYR A 67 10.62 6.33 -0.28
CA TYR A 67 10.24 6.61 -1.66
C TYR A 67 11.14 5.89 -2.67
N MET A 68 10.62 5.71 -3.87
CA MET A 68 11.40 5.38 -5.06
C MET A 68 11.56 6.63 -5.94
N THR A 69 12.70 6.76 -6.60
CA THR A 69 12.94 7.78 -7.62
C THR A 69 13.63 7.19 -8.84
N PHE A 70 13.56 7.91 -9.96
CA PHE A 70 14.18 7.51 -11.23
C PHE A 70 15.55 8.17 -11.41
N LEU A 71 16.50 7.39 -11.93
CA LEU A 71 17.78 7.85 -12.47
C LEU A 71 17.75 7.60 -14.00
N PRO A 72 17.07 8.45 -14.80
CA PRO A 72 16.75 8.15 -16.21
C PRO A 72 17.99 7.90 -17.07
N ASP A 73 19.07 8.66 -16.90
CA ASP A 73 20.32 8.53 -17.64
C ASP A 73 20.99 7.17 -17.43
N TYR A 74 20.73 6.53 -16.27
CA TYR A 74 21.23 5.20 -15.93
C TYR A 74 20.21 4.09 -16.15
N GLN A 75 19.00 4.44 -16.56
CA GLN A 75 17.85 3.52 -16.64
C GLN A 75 17.68 2.70 -15.35
N ALA A 76 17.83 3.35 -14.20
CA ALA A 76 17.84 2.74 -12.89
C ALA A 76 16.85 3.43 -11.95
N PRO A 77 16.07 2.68 -11.17
CA PRO A 77 15.36 3.20 -10.01
C PRO A 77 16.30 3.27 -8.80
N PHE A 78 15.99 4.12 -7.84
CA PHE A 78 16.67 4.19 -6.55
C PHE A 78 15.64 4.18 -5.42
N VAL A 79 15.86 3.37 -4.39
CA VAL A 79 14.98 3.24 -3.22
C VAL A 79 15.63 3.86 -1.99
N PHE A 80 14.89 4.76 -1.33
CA PHE A 80 15.27 5.38 -0.07
C PHE A 80 14.26 4.99 1.01
N SER A 81 14.73 4.55 2.19
CA SER A 81 13.87 4.18 3.30
C SER A 81 14.58 4.28 4.65
N ASN A 82 13.89 3.94 5.74
CA ASN A 82 14.39 3.98 7.11
C ASN A 82 13.93 2.72 7.86
N PHE A 83 14.68 1.63 7.77
CA PHE A 83 14.40 0.39 8.50
C PHE A 83 14.45 0.63 10.01
N ASN A 84 13.53 0.02 10.74
CA ASN A 84 13.33 0.21 12.17
C ASN A 84 12.99 -1.08 12.94
N GLN A 85 13.21 -2.24 12.35
CA GLN A 85 13.00 -3.57 12.93
C GLN A 85 11.51 -3.85 13.26
N THR A 86 10.61 -3.39 12.39
CA THR A 86 9.17 -3.65 12.49
C THR A 86 8.63 -4.32 11.22
N ILE A 87 7.34 -4.68 11.24
CA ILE A 87 6.65 -5.21 10.04
C ILE A 87 6.77 -4.28 8.83
N PHE A 88 6.96 -2.98 9.07
CA PHE A 88 7.11 -1.98 8.02
C PHE A 88 8.37 -2.19 7.17
N ASP A 89 9.43 -2.82 7.70
CA ASP A 89 10.64 -3.07 6.91
C ASP A 89 10.36 -4.02 5.74
N MET A 90 9.57 -5.09 5.97
CA MET A 90 9.12 -5.93 4.86
C MET A 90 8.15 -5.21 3.93
N GLN A 91 7.20 -4.44 4.50
CA GLN A 91 6.29 -3.65 3.67
C GLN A 91 7.07 -2.69 2.76
N VAL A 92 8.09 -2.00 3.29
CA VAL A 92 8.98 -1.16 2.49
C VAL A 92 9.70 -1.96 1.41
N LEU A 93 10.30 -3.12 1.75
CA LEU A 93 10.99 -3.98 0.77
C LEU A 93 10.08 -4.45 -0.36
N THR A 94 8.80 -4.65 -0.11
CA THR A 94 7.86 -5.08 -1.13
C THR A 94 7.17 -3.91 -1.82
N HIS A 95 6.85 -2.86 -1.09
CA HIS A 95 6.21 -1.66 -1.60
C HIS A 95 7.14 -0.81 -2.47
N GLU A 96 8.24 -0.31 -1.89
CA GLU A 96 9.16 0.56 -2.62
C GLU A 96 9.88 -0.19 -3.76
N LEU A 97 10.22 -1.46 -3.54
CA LEU A 97 10.74 -2.29 -4.64
C LEU A 97 9.66 -2.68 -5.65
N GLY A 98 8.38 -2.62 -5.30
CA GLY A 98 7.27 -2.73 -6.26
C GLY A 98 7.23 -1.53 -7.22
N HIS A 99 7.35 -0.31 -6.70
CA HIS A 99 7.53 0.89 -7.50
C HIS A 99 8.82 0.83 -8.34
N ALA A 100 9.93 0.42 -7.72
CA ALA A 100 11.20 0.32 -8.40
C ALA A 100 11.18 -0.71 -9.54
N PHE A 101 10.51 -1.85 -9.34
CA PHE A 101 10.32 -2.85 -10.39
C PHE A 101 9.48 -2.31 -11.55
N ALA A 102 8.37 -1.63 -11.26
CA ALA A 102 7.55 -0.98 -12.28
C ALA A 102 8.38 0.04 -13.08
N GLY A 103 9.12 0.90 -12.39
CA GLY A 103 10.03 1.86 -13.03
C GLY A 103 11.12 1.19 -13.86
N TYR A 104 11.73 0.12 -13.35
CA TYR A 104 12.73 -0.68 -14.06
C TYR A 104 12.16 -1.25 -15.37
N MET A 105 10.94 -1.78 -15.34
CA MET A 105 10.26 -2.33 -16.51
C MET A 105 9.82 -1.23 -17.49
N ALA A 106 9.29 -0.11 -16.98
CA ALA A 106 8.87 1.02 -17.81
C ALA A 106 10.06 1.65 -18.55
N MET A 107 11.17 1.91 -17.87
CA MET A 107 12.39 2.48 -18.50
C MET A 107 12.96 1.60 -19.62
N ARG A 108 12.71 0.28 -19.60
CA ARG A 108 13.15 -0.67 -20.64
C ARG A 108 12.12 -0.90 -21.73
N SER A 109 10.88 -0.46 -21.50
CA SER A 109 9.76 -0.71 -22.42
C SER A 109 9.25 0.53 -23.12
N GLN A 110 9.41 1.71 -22.49
CA GLN A 110 8.88 2.97 -23.00
C GLN A 110 9.94 3.76 -23.77
N PRO A 111 9.56 4.43 -24.87
CA PRO A 111 10.50 5.10 -25.76
C PRO A 111 11.02 6.45 -25.25
N ILE A 112 10.35 7.08 -24.30
CA ILE A 112 10.66 8.41 -23.78
C ILE A 112 10.50 8.46 -22.25
N ALA A 113 11.28 9.33 -21.61
CA ALA A 113 11.33 9.42 -20.14
C ALA A 113 10.00 9.88 -19.51
N GLU A 114 9.22 10.68 -20.21
CA GLU A 114 7.90 11.14 -19.76
C GLU A 114 6.90 10.01 -19.55
N TYR A 115 7.14 8.83 -20.15
CA TYR A 115 6.32 7.63 -19.97
C TYR A 115 6.87 6.65 -18.93
N TYR A 116 8.00 6.94 -18.27
CA TYR A 116 8.53 6.06 -17.22
C TYR A 116 7.69 6.11 -15.96
N SER A 117 7.06 7.27 -15.69
CA SER A 117 6.21 7.49 -14.52
C SER A 117 4.75 7.42 -14.93
N GLU A 118 4.01 6.59 -14.25
CA GLU A 118 2.56 6.47 -14.35
C GLU A 118 1.84 7.56 -13.56
N SER A 119 0.52 7.65 -13.74
CA SER A 119 -0.33 8.51 -12.92
C SER A 119 -0.46 7.96 -11.49
N THR A 120 -0.72 8.83 -10.53
CA THR A 120 -0.77 8.49 -9.10
C THR A 120 -1.86 7.47 -8.74
N ASP A 121 -2.92 7.39 -9.53
CA ASP A 121 -3.99 6.39 -9.40
C ASP A 121 -3.60 4.99 -9.92
N ILE A 122 -2.45 4.87 -10.59
CA ILE A 122 -1.84 3.60 -11.01
C ILE A 122 -0.63 3.24 -10.15
N ALA A 123 0.20 4.21 -9.77
CA ALA A 123 1.48 4.01 -9.10
C ALA A 123 1.40 3.02 -7.92
N GLU A 124 0.41 3.20 -7.05
CA GLU A 124 0.27 2.34 -5.87
C GLU A 124 -0.33 0.96 -6.18
N ILE A 125 -0.87 0.72 -7.40
CA ILE A 125 -1.24 -0.64 -7.80
C ILE A 125 0.02 -1.50 -7.94
N HIS A 126 1.13 -0.94 -8.44
CA HIS A 126 2.39 -1.66 -8.58
C HIS A 126 2.94 -2.11 -7.22
N SER A 127 3.10 -1.16 -6.30
CA SER A 127 3.68 -1.39 -4.98
C SER A 127 2.82 -2.33 -4.13
N MET A 128 1.54 -2.02 -3.98
CA MET A 128 0.61 -2.81 -3.19
C MET A 128 0.38 -4.22 -3.78
N SER A 129 0.45 -4.39 -5.09
CA SER A 129 0.38 -5.72 -5.71
C SER A 129 1.63 -6.55 -5.44
N MET A 130 2.82 -5.95 -5.47
CA MET A 130 4.05 -6.64 -5.10
C MET A 130 4.00 -7.13 -3.65
N GLU A 131 3.42 -6.35 -2.73
CA GLU A 131 3.15 -6.80 -1.37
C GLU A 131 2.30 -8.09 -1.36
N GLN A 132 1.25 -8.18 -2.20
CA GLN A 132 0.40 -9.37 -2.29
C GLN A 132 1.12 -10.57 -2.92
N PHE A 133 1.95 -10.36 -3.93
CA PHE A 133 2.79 -11.43 -4.51
C PHE A 133 3.82 -11.97 -3.51
N SER A 134 4.20 -11.19 -2.50
CA SER A 134 5.15 -11.58 -1.47
C SER A 134 4.56 -12.48 -0.35
N TYR A 135 3.24 -12.53 -0.18
CA TYR A 135 2.56 -13.25 0.89
C TYR A 135 2.98 -14.72 1.07
N PRO A 136 3.19 -15.51 0.00
CA PRO A 136 3.65 -16.89 0.14
C PRO A 136 5.02 -17.04 0.81
N TYR A 137 5.77 -15.95 0.94
CA TYR A 137 7.14 -15.93 1.45
C TYR A 137 7.27 -15.31 2.86
N ALA A 138 6.17 -14.92 3.49
CA ALA A 138 6.18 -14.22 4.78
C ALA A 138 6.92 -15.03 5.89
N GLU A 139 6.90 -16.37 5.85
CA GLU A 139 7.62 -17.21 6.79
C GLU A 139 9.14 -17.00 6.78
N ALA A 140 9.72 -16.64 5.63
CA ALA A 140 11.14 -16.34 5.53
C ALA A 140 11.53 -15.10 6.34
N PHE A 141 10.62 -14.12 6.45
CA PHE A 141 10.84 -12.86 7.15
C PHE A 141 10.42 -12.89 8.61
N PHE A 142 9.34 -13.61 8.96
CA PHE A 142 8.70 -13.54 10.28
C PHE A 142 8.64 -14.88 11.00
N GLY A 143 9.10 -15.98 10.38
CA GLY A 143 9.06 -17.31 10.98
C GLY A 143 7.64 -17.67 11.44
N LYS A 144 7.49 -18.02 12.72
CA LYS A 144 6.21 -18.41 13.33
C LYS A 144 5.16 -17.27 13.36
N ASP A 145 5.56 -16.02 13.22
CA ASP A 145 4.68 -14.85 13.28
C ASP A 145 4.19 -14.41 11.88
N ALA A 146 4.47 -15.20 10.84
CA ALA A 146 4.06 -14.89 9.47
C ALA A 146 2.54 -14.70 9.31
N ASP A 147 1.73 -15.51 10.01
CA ASP A 147 0.28 -15.36 9.97
C ASP A 147 -0.21 -14.10 10.68
N LYS A 148 0.49 -13.66 11.75
CA LYS A 148 0.22 -12.34 12.36
C LYS A 148 0.47 -11.21 11.36
N PHE A 149 1.58 -11.28 10.62
CA PHE A 149 1.88 -10.30 9.57
C PHE A 149 0.75 -10.26 8.52
N ARG A 150 0.39 -11.40 7.94
CA ARG A 150 -0.67 -11.48 6.91
C ARG A 150 -2.00 -10.94 7.41
N PHE A 151 -2.39 -11.31 8.63
CA PHE A 151 -3.62 -10.83 9.24
C PHE A 151 -3.62 -9.31 9.44
N ALA A 152 -2.57 -8.75 10.05
CA ALA A 152 -2.46 -7.32 10.31
C ALA A 152 -2.47 -6.51 9.00
N HIS A 153 -1.74 -6.97 7.99
CA HIS A 153 -1.67 -6.30 6.69
C HIS A 153 -3.02 -6.32 5.95
N LEU A 154 -3.75 -7.44 5.97
CA LEU A 154 -5.10 -7.50 5.38
C LEU A 154 -6.13 -6.66 6.14
N MET A 155 -6.04 -6.63 7.47
CA MET A 155 -6.88 -5.76 8.29
C MET A 155 -6.64 -4.28 7.95
N ASP A 156 -5.38 -3.88 7.82
CA ASP A 156 -5.03 -2.50 7.43
C ASP A 156 -5.61 -2.17 6.04
N ALA A 157 -5.45 -3.03 5.05
CA ALA A 157 -5.99 -2.83 3.70
C ALA A 157 -7.52 -2.69 3.68
N ILE A 158 -8.26 -3.52 4.43
CA ILE A 158 -9.74 -3.45 4.49
C ILE A 158 -10.20 -2.20 5.22
N THR A 159 -9.57 -1.85 6.36
CA THR A 159 -9.96 -0.68 7.15
C THR A 159 -9.52 0.64 6.52
N PHE A 160 -8.51 0.59 5.67
CA PHE A 160 -8.04 1.75 4.90
C PHE A 160 -9.09 2.26 3.90
N VAL A 161 -9.81 1.37 3.21
CA VAL A 161 -10.77 1.76 2.16
C VAL A 161 -11.85 2.73 2.67
N PRO A 162 -12.59 2.46 3.75
CA PRO A 162 -13.56 3.41 4.28
C PRO A 162 -12.91 4.71 4.80
N PHE A 163 -11.69 4.65 5.34
CA PHE A 163 -10.96 5.84 5.74
C PHE A 163 -10.59 6.73 4.54
N GLY A 164 -10.07 6.14 3.46
CA GLY A 164 -9.74 6.88 2.24
C GLY A 164 -10.96 7.56 1.61
N VAL A 165 -12.11 6.86 1.58
CA VAL A 165 -13.39 7.44 1.14
C VAL A 165 -13.84 8.58 2.06
N ALA A 166 -13.69 8.45 3.39
CA ALA A 166 -14.04 9.51 4.33
C ALA A 166 -13.19 10.78 4.09
N VAL A 167 -11.89 10.62 3.84
CA VAL A 167 -10.98 11.74 3.51
C VAL A 167 -11.42 12.44 2.23
N ASP A 168 -11.81 11.71 1.21
CA ASP A 168 -12.25 12.28 -0.07
C ASP A 168 -13.60 13.00 0.07
N GLU A 169 -14.60 12.36 0.65
CA GLU A 169 -15.92 12.96 0.89
C GLU A 169 -15.81 14.23 1.75
N PHE A 170 -14.92 14.24 2.75
CA PHE A 170 -14.65 15.42 3.56
C PHE A 170 -14.13 16.60 2.72
N GLN A 171 -13.19 16.35 1.81
CA GLN A 171 -12.69 17.39 0.92
C GLN A 171 -13.79 17.92 0.01
N HIS A 172 -14.63 17.05 -0.56
CA HIS A 172 -15.79 17.49 -1.35
C HIS A 172 -16.75 18.36 -0.55
N ILE A 173 -17.02 18.03 0.73
CA ILE A 173 -17.84 18.89 1.61
C ILE A 173 -17.20 20.25 1.83
N CYS A 174 -15.90 20.29 2.17
CA CYS A 174 -15.18 21.53 2.46
C CYS A 174 -15.07 22.45 1.24
N TYR A 175 -14.73 21.90 0.07
CA TYR A 175 -14.56 22.68 -1.16
C TYR A 175 -15.90 23.13 -1.75
N SER A 176 -16.98 22.38 -1.54
CA SER A 176 -18.33 22.81 -1.94
C SER A 176 -18.93 23.86 -0.97
N ASN A 177 -18.39 23.98 0.24
CA ASN A 177 -18.84 24.91 1.27
C ASN A 177 -17.65 25.66 1.87
N PRO A 178 -17.00 26.57 1.12
CA PRO A 178 -15.75 27.22 1.54
C PRO A 178 -15.88 28.08 2.80
N ASP A 179 -17.08 28.55 3.10
CA ASP A 179 -17.39 29.41 4.25
C ASP A 179 -17.54 28.64 5.58
N LEU A 180 -17.47 27.30 5.56
CA LEU A 180 -17.47 26.51 6.80
C LEU A 180 -16.37 26.96 7.75
N THR A 181 -16.75 27.28 8.97
CA THR A 181 -15.81 27.54 10.08
C THR A 181 -15.01 26.28 10.44
N PRO A 182 -13.85 26.42 11.10
CA PRO A 182 -13.09 25.25 11.59
C PRO A 182 -13.93 24.29 12.44
N LYS A 183 -14.84 24.84 13.28
CA LYS A 183 -15.73 24.03 14.10
C LYS A 183 -16.75 23.23 13.26
N GLU A 184 -17.31 23.83 12.23
CA GLU A 184 -18.25 23.14 11.33
C GLU A 184 -17.53 22.06 10.53
N ARG A 185 -16.34 22.32 10.00
CA ARG A 185 -15.52 21.27 9.32
C ARG A 185 -15.25 20.10 10.25
N THR A 186 -14.87 20.36 11.50
CA THR A 186 -14.66 19.32 12.50
C THR A 186 -15.94 18.50 12.77
N ALA A 187 -17.09 19.16 12.81
CA ALA A 187 -18.37 18.47 12.96
C ALA A 187 -18.75 17.61 11.73
N GLU A 188 -18.44 18.08 10.51
CA GLU A 188 -18.64 17.26 9.30
C GLU A 188 -17.72 16.03 9.31
N TRP A 189 -16.45 16.18 9.70
CA TRP A 189 -15.56 15.02 9.83
C TRP A 189 -16.09 13.99 10.82
N LYS A 190 -16.60 14.43 11.99
CA LYS A 190 -17.19 13.52 13.00
C LYS A 190 -18.30 12.65 12.39
N LYS A 191 -19.20 13.25 11.59
CA LYS A 191 -20.27 12.51 10.91
C LYS A 191 -19.72 11.47 9.94
N LEU A 192 -18.62 11.80 9.23
CA LEU A 192 -17.97 10.85 8.33
C LEU A 192 -17.28 9.71 9.07
N GLU A 193 -16.64 9.99 10.21
CA GLU A 193 -16.10 8.92 11.07
C GLU A 193 -17.19 7.97 11.55
N GLU A 194 -18.30 8.49 12.03
CA GLU A 194 -19.45 7.68 12.48
C GLU A 194 -20.04 6.85 11.33
N LYS A 195 -20.05 7.39 10.10
CA LYS A 195 -20.55 6.72 8.89
C LYS A 195 -19.62 5.59 8.42
N TYR A 196 -18.32 5.88 8.34
CA TYR A 196 -17.36 5.00 7.66
C TYR A 196 -16.50 4.17 8.60
N MET A 197 -16.30 4.63 9.87
CA MET A 197 -15.42 4.01 10.85
C MET A 197 -16.11 3.88 12.22
N PRO A 198 -17.30 3.28 12.31
CA PRO A 198 -18.10 3.23 13.56
C PRO A 198 -17.43 2.44 14.69
N TRP A 199 -16.40 1.65 14.37
CA TRP A 199 -15.60 0.92 15.36
C TRP A 199 -14.61 1.80 16.11
N ARG A 200 -14.18 2.94 15.54
CA ARG A 200 -13.16 3.82 16.13
C ARG A 200 -13.70 4.52 17.38
N LYS A 201 -12.96 4.44 18.46
CA LYS A 201 -13.32 5.01 19.75
C LYS A 201 -12.22 5.95 20.25
N TYR A 202 -12.64 7.02 20.89
CA TYR A 202 -11.79 8.05 21.47
C TYR A 202 -12.14 8.22 22.94
N ASP A 203 -11.23 8.83 23.74
CA ASP A 203 -11.54 9.27 25.08
C ASP A 203 -12.60 10.38 25.02
N ALA A 204 -13.57 10.33 25.94
CA ALA A 204 -14.68 11.29 25.96
C ALA A 204 -14.17 12.73 26.07
N ASP A 205 -14.78 13.63 25.32
CA ASP A 205 -14.44 15.05 25.24
C ASP A 205 -13.02 15.40 24.76
N ASP A 206 -12.25 14.41 24.27
CA ASP A 206 -10.96 14.65 23.66
C ASP A 206 -11.09 15.40 22.33
N PHE A 207 -9.98 15.98 21.89
CA PHE A 207 -9.88 16.66 20.59
C PHE A 207 -10.33 15.76 19.43
N PHE A 208 -9.93 14.49 19.46
CA PHE A 208 -10.30 13.51 18.43
C PHE A 208 -11.77 13.10 18.54
N ASP A 209 -12.31 12.91 19.74
CA ASP A 209 -13.73 12.59 19.94
C ASP A 209 -14.65 13.67 19.36
N ARG A 210 -14.24 14.94 19.42
CA ARG A 210 -14.95 16.05 18.78
C ARG A 210 -14.80 16.13 17.25
N GLY A 211 -14.09 15.19 16.63
CA GLY A 211 -13.87 15.11 15.18
C GLY A 211 -12.57 15.76 14.71
N GLY A 212 -11.57 15.88 15.57
CA GLY A 212 -10.28 16.51 15.24
C GLY A 212 -9.30 15.62 14.48
N PHE A 213 -9.63 14.36 14.19
CA PHE A 213 -8.69 13.41 13.62
C PHE A 213 -8.17 13.82 12.22
N TRP A 214 -8.94 14.51 11.40
CA TRP A 214 -8.53 14.96 10.07
C TRP A 214 -7.36 15.96 10.07
N TYR A 215 -7.16 16.70 11.18
CA TYR A 215 -6.11 17.71 11.26
C TYR A 215 -4.69 17.15 11.06
N HIS A 216 -4.45 15.90 11.41
CA HIS A 216 -3.14 15.28 11.24
C HIS A 216 -2.90 14.78 9.81
N LYS A 217 -3.93 14.74 8.95
CA LYS A 217 -3.81 14.21 7.58
C LYS A 217 -3.28 15.28 6.63
N LEU A 218 -1.95 15.29 6.47
CA LEU A 218 -1.23 16.28 5.69
C LEU A 218 -1.69 16.38 4.23
N HIS A 219 -2.12 15.27 3.65
CA HIS A 219 -2.61 15.20 2.27
C HIS A 219 -3.80 16.11 2.00
N ILE A 220 -4.70 16.32 2.98
CA ILE A 220 -5.86 17.20 2.84
C ILE A 220 -5.42 18.65 2.53
N TYR A 221 -4.26 19.07 3.05
CA TYR A 221 -3.76 20.43 2.94
C TYR A 221 -2.82 20.63 1.73
N LEU A 222 -1.94 19.65 1.50
CA LEU A 222 -0.87 19.77 0.49
C LEU A 222 -1.26 19.20 -0.86
N TYR A 223 -2.12 18.18 -0.87
CA TYR A 223 -2.47 17.43 -2.08
C TYR A 223 -3.99 17.17 -2.14
N PRO A 224 -4.82 18.22 -2.34
CA PRO A 224 -6.27 18.07 -2.38
C PRO A 224 -6.71 17.02 -3.41
N PHE A 225 -7.67 16.18 -3.01
CA PHE A 225 -8.25 15.11 -3.82
C PHE A 225 -7.27 14.00 -4.28
N TYR A 226 -6.06 13.99 -3.74
CA TYR A 226 -5.07 12.95 -4.02
C TYR A 226 -5.38 11.63 -3.28
N TYR A 227 -5.89 11.72 -2.05
CA TYR A 227 -5.91 10.59 -1.11
C TYR A 227 -6.80 9.42 -1.55
N ILE A 228 -7.82 9.68 -2.37
CA ILE A 228 -8.71 8.64 -2.94
C ILE A 228 -7.93 7.66 -3.83
N ASN A 229 -6.82 8.07 -4.41
CA ASN A 229 -6.00 7.21 -5.26
C ASN A 229 -5.53 5.96 -4.51
N TYR A 230 -5.16 6.07 -3.24
CA TYR A 230 -4.79 4.92 -2.40
C TYR A 230 -5.94 3.91 -2.24
N THR A 231 -7.20 4.38 -2.21
CA THR A 231 -8.37 3.50 -2.16
C THR A 231 -8.56 2.73 -3.47
N LEU A 232 -8.43 3.43 -4.60
CA LEU A 232 -8.54 2.83 -5.93
C LEU A 232 -7.42 1.80 -6.17
N THR A 233 -6.21 2.13 -5.76
CA THR A 233 -5.05 1.26 -5.92
C THR A 233 -5.09 0.05 -5.00
N THR A 234 -5.60 0.20 -3.76
CA THR A 234 -5.87 -0.93 -2.87
C THR A 234 -6.83 -1.94 -3.51
N MET A 235 -7.87 -1.46 -4.20
CA MET A 235 -8.79 -2.33 -4.93
C MET A 235 -8.09 -3.11 -6.05
N GLY A 236 -7.25 -2.44 -6.83
CA GLY A 236 -6.45 -3.08 -7.90
C GLY A 236 -5.49 -4.14 -7.36
N ALA A 237 -4.80 -3.85 -6.26
CA ALA A 237 -3.90 -4.79 -5.60
C ALA A 237 -4.63 -6.02 -5.04
N MET A 238 -5.82 -5.83 -4.45
CA MET A 238 -6.65 -6.95 -3.98
C MET A 238 -7.17 -7.81 -5.13
N GLU A 239 -7.41 -7.22 -6.30
CA GLU A 239 -7.75 -7.99 -7.49
C GLU A 239 -6.55 -8.82 -7.98
N PHE A 240 -5.32 -8.28 -7.97
CA PHE A 240 -4.11 -9.06 -8.23
C PHE A 240 -3.89 -10.17 -7.20
N LYS A 241 -4.17 -9.94 -5.91
CA LYS A 241 -4.17 -10.99 -4.90
C LYS A 241 -5.10 -12.14 -5.29
N LYS A 242 -6.33 -11.83 -5.68
CA LYS A 242 -7.31 -12.84 -6.14
C LYS A 242 -6.78 -13.61 -7.35
N LYS A 243 -6.33 -12.91 -8.37
CA LYS A 243 -5.77 -13.53 -9.59
C LYS A 243 -4.58 -14.43 -9.30
N ASN A 244 -3.69 -14.00 -8.39
CA ASN A 244 -2.52 -14.78 -7.97
C ASN A 244 -2.90 -16.11 -7.32
N TYR A 245 -3.99 -16.15 -6.52
CA TYR A 245 -4.54 -17.41 -5.99
C TYR A 245 -5.13 -18.31 -7.07
N GLU A 246 -5.81 -17.73 -8.05
CA GLU A 246 -6.45 -18.47 -9.12
C GLU A 246 -5.41 -19.05 -10.10
N ASN A 247 -4.44 -18.24 -10.52
CA ASN A 247 -3.35 -18.64 -11.41
C ASN A 247 -2.22 -17.61 -11.37
N HIS A 248 -1.11 -17.95 -10.73
CA HIS A 248 0.06 -17.08 -10.58
C HIS A 248 0.63 -16.62 -11.94
N GLU A 249 0.79 -17.51 -12.91
CA GLU A 249 1.41 -17.19 -14.20
C GLU A 249 0.61 -16.13 -14.97
N THR A 250 -0.72 -16.29 -15.00
CA THR A 250 -1.62 -15.30 -15.63
C THR A 250 -1.62 -13.98 -14.88
N ALA A 251 -1.71 -14.01 -13.54
CA ALA A 251 -1.68 -12.81 -12.71
C ALA A 251 -0.36 -12.05 -12.88
N TRP A 252 0.76 -12.78 -12.92
CA TRP A 252 2.07 -12.20 -13.11
C TRP A 252 2.22 -11.54 -14.48
N GLN A 253 1.74 -12.20 -15.56
CA GLN A 253 1.75 -11.60 -16.89
C GLN A 253 0.93 -10.31 -16.97
N ASP A 254 -0.25 -10.28 -16.35
CA ASP A 254 -1.08 -9.08 -16.26
C ASP A 254 -0.38 -7.96 -15.47
N TYR A 255 0.32 -8.31 -14.39
CA TYR A 255 1.13 -7.37 -13.62
C TYR A 255 2.34 -6.84 -14.41
N LEU A 256 3.03 -7.70 -15.17
CA LEU A 256 4.10 -7.27 -16.09
C LEU A 256 3.58 -6.30 -17.15
N ASN A 257 2.39 -6.53 -17.68
CA ASN A 257 1.75 -5.62 -18.63
C ASN A 257 1.51 -4.25 -17.99
N LEU A 258 1.00 -4.24 -16.75
CA LEU A 258 0.83 -3.02 -15.97
C LEU A 258 2.16 -2.26 -15.81
N CYS A 259 3.23 -2.92 -15.40
CA CYS A 259 4.55 -2.32 -15.19
C CYS A 259 5.14 -1.76 -16.51
N LYS A 260 5.00 -2.49 -17.61
CA LYS A 260 5.59 -2.11 -18.91
C LYS A 260 4.92 -0.92 -19.57
N CYS A 261 3.64 -0.67 -19.30
CA CYS A 261 2.94 0.45 -19.95
C CYS A 261 3.34 1.82 -19.39
N GLY A 262 3.91 1.89 -18.19
CA GLY A 262 4.25 3.16 -17.54
C GLY A 262 3.10 4.16 -17.62
N GLY A 263 3.39 5.43 -17.91
CA GLY A 263 2.43 6.51 -18.09
C GLY A 263 1.88 6.69 -19.51
N SER A 264 1.98 5.68 -20.37
CA SER A 264 1.60 5.80 -21.78
C SER A 264 0.09 5.69 -22.06
N MET A 265 -0.72 5.34 -21.06
CA MET A 265 -2.17 5.11 -21.17
C MET A 265 -2.93 5.87 -20.08
N SER A 266 -4.22 6.15 -20.34
CA SER A 266 -5.11 6.68 -19.29
C SER A 266 -5.46 5.58 -18.27
N TYR A 267 -5.92 5.99 -17.07
CA TYR A 267 -6.23 5.06 -15.98
C TYR A 267 -7.08 3.85 -16.40
N LEU A 268 -8.25 4.09 -17.01
CA LEU A 268 -9.13 2.99 -17.41
C LEU A 268 -8.58 2.16 -18.59
N GLU A 269 -7.72 2.72 -19.42
CA GLU A 269 -7.02 1.95 -20.47
C GLU A 269 -5.95 1.05 -19.86
N THR A 270 -5.18 1.57 -18.92
CA THR A 270 -4.19 0.80 -18.16
C THR A 270 -4.83 -0.37 -17.43
N LEU A 271 -5.95 -0.15 -16.71
CA LEU A 271 -6.67 -1.24 -16.06
C LEU A 271 -7.11 -2.32 -17.05
N ARG A 272 -7.67 -1.93 -18.20
CA ARG A 272 -8.06 -2.90 -19.25
C ARG A 272 -6.86 -3.67 -19.81
N TYR A 273 -5.74 -2.98 -20.02
CA TYR A 273 -4.52 -3.57 -20.54
C TYR A 273 -3.92 -4.61 -19.57
N ALA A 274 -4.05 -4.37 -18.27
CA ALA A 274 -3.65 -5.28 -17.20
C ALA A 274 -4.77 -6.28 -16.79
N ASN A 275 -5.85 -6.36 -17.56
CA ASN A 275 -7.01 -7.20 -17.24
C ASN A 275 -7.58 -6.98 -15.82
N LEU A 276 -7.55 -5.73 -15.34
CA LEU A 276 -8.16 -5.31 -14.08
C LEU A 276 -9.57 -4.75 -14.31
N SER A 277 -10.42 -4.90 -13.29
CA SER A 277 -11.80 -4.42 -13.32
C SER A 277 -11.89 -2.90 -13.19
N ASN A 278 -12.95 -2.32 -13.78
CA ASN A 278 -13.27 -0.91 -13.55
C ASN A 278 -13.80 -0.71 -12.11
N PRO A 279 -13.10 0.09 -11.25
CA PRO A 279 -13.53 0.31 -9.86
C PRO A 279 -14.80 1.17 -9.72
N PHE A 280 -15.21 1.89 -10.77
CA PHE A 280 -16.36 2.81 -10.74
C PHE A 280 -17.70 2.13 -11.03
N VAL A 281 -17.72 0.81 -11.19
CA VAL A 281 -18.98 0.09 -11.39
C VAL A 281 -19.55 -0.41 -10.05
N PRO A 282 -20.89 -0.47 -9.89
CA PRO A 282 -21.52 -0.95 -8.66
C PRO A 282 -20.99 -2.32 -8.22
N GLY A 283 -20.71 -2.48 -6.92
CA GLY A 283 -20.22 -3.72 -6.34
C GLY A 283 -18.73 -4.00 -6.54
N SER A 284 -17.95 -3.09 -7.13
CA SER A 284 -16.51 -3.23 -7.35
C SER A 284 -15.72 -3.46 -6.05
N VAL A 285 -16.02 -2.70 -5.00
CA VAL A 285 -15.38 -2.86 -3.68
C VAL A 285 -15.59 -4.26 -3.12
N ALA A 286 -16.83 -4.75 -3.14
CA ALA A 286 -17.16 -6.08 -2.63
C ALA A 286 -16.43 -7.19 -3.39
N ARG A 287 -16.31 -7.06 -4.73
CA ARG A 287 -15.57 -8.03 -5.56
C ARG A 287 -14.06 -7.99 -5.28
N ALA A 288 -13.47 -6.79 -5.19
CA ALA A 288 -12.04 -6.64 -4.93
C ALA A 288 -11.66 -7.20 -3.54
N MET A 289 -12.48 -6.96 -2.52
CA MET A 289 -12.22 -7.36 -1.13
C MET A 289 -12.65 -8.80 -0.79
N GLU A 290 -13.20 -9.56 -1.75
CA GLU A 290 -13.74 -10.90 -1.51
C GLU A 290 -12.71 -11.87 -0.89
N VAL A 291 -11.51 -11.92 -1.45
CA VAL A 291 -10.43 -12.82 -0.98
C VAL A 291 -9.92 -12.38 0.37
N ALA A 292 -9.63 -11.09 0.55
CA ALA A 292 -9.16 -10.56 1.82
C ALA A 292 -10.18 -10.80 2.95
N LYS A 293 -11.47 -10.58 2.68
CA LYS A 293 -12.54 -10.88 3.63
C LYS A 293 -12.58 -12.36 4.00
N ARG A 294 -12.48 -13.26 3.02
CA ARG A 294 -12.48 -14.70 3.28
C ARG A 294 -11.31 -15.11 4.16
N GLU A 295 -10.09 -14.69 3.82
CA GLU A 295 -8.89 -15.01 4.61
C GLU A 295 -8.98 -14.52 6.04
N LEU A 296 -9.47 -13.29 6.25
CA LEU A 296 -9.67 -12.78 7.61
C LEU A 296 -10.69 -13.60 8.39
N LEU A 297 -11.84 -13.93 7.80
CA LEU A 297 -12.87 -14.72 8.48
C LEU A 297 -12.43 -16.16 8.79
N GLU A 298 -11.54 -16.72 7.99
CA GLU A 298 -10.96 -18.05 8.20
C GLU A 298 -9.77 -18.03 9.17
N SER A 299 -9.18 -16.86 9.42
CA SER A 299 -8.04 -16.71 10.32
C SER A 299 -8.36 -17.14 11.75
N PRO A 300 -7.43 -17.82 12.44
CA PRO A 300 -7.60 -18.16 13.85
C PRO A 300 -7.75 -16.92 14.73
N PHE A 301 -7.18 -15.79 14.34
CA PHE A 301 -7.23 -14.53 15.08
C PHE A 301 -8.60 -13.82 15.05
N MET A 302 -9.52 -14.24 14.20
CA MET A 302 -10.92 -13.75 14.19
C MET A 302 -11.84 -14.59 15.08
N LYS A 303 -11.36 -15.69 15.63
CA LYS A 303 -12.17 -16.64 16.41
C LYS A 303 -11.95 -16.52 17.92
N GLU A 304 -10.99 -15.75 18.33
CA GLU A 304 -10.66 -15.42 19.71
C GLU A 304 -11.26 -14.05 20.12
#